data_876ee2fc697e3cf1261b8fcf0688a8ce
#
_entry.id   876ee2fc697e3cf1261b8fcf0688a8ce
#
_cell.length_a   1.000
_cell.length_b   1.000
_cell.length_c   1.000
_cell.angle_alpha   90.00
_cell.angle_beta   90.00
_cell.angle_gamma   90.00
#
_symmetry.space_group_name_H-M   'P 1'
#
loop_
_entity.id
_entity.type
_entity.pdbx_description
1 polymer ?
#
loop_
_entity_poly.entity_id
_entity_poly.type
_entity_poly.pdbx_seq_one_letter_code
_entity_poly.pdbx_strand_id
1 'polypeptide(L)'
;MQLTGSEILVECLKEQGVDTVFGYPGGAILNIYDALYKHSGEIKHILTSHEQGAAHAADGYARATGKVGVCMATSGPGATNLVTDIATAYMDSVPMVAITANVTLPLLGKDSFQEVDIAGVTMPITKHGYIVKNVEILADTIRKAFHIARSGRPGPVLIDITKDVTAATCEYTPVTIQPEERVTRYTREELMLVAEMIHKAKKPYIYLGGGAIISGASAEVAEFAELIDAPVCDTLMGKGAFDGRSERYTGMIGMHGTKTSNLGVSECDLLVALGARFSDRVTGNPKKFAENARIIQLDVDAAEINKNIRVDASLVGDLKKTLTELNACLSKQEHPEWMAHIMELKEKYPLKYDDENLSCPYIMQEIDRVTNGEAIITTDVGQHQMWAAQYYHYTKPRTFLSSGGLGTMGYGLGACIGAQIGQPDKVCINIAGDGCFRMNMNELATASRYNIPIIQVVINNQVLGMVRQWQTLFYGKRYSQTVLKDKVDFCKVAEGLGCTAIRVTKKEEVAPAIEKAIALKAPVLIECMIPEDDKVFPMVPAGAPISEVFDGDDLKRQS
;
A
#
# COMPACT_ATOMS: atom_id res chain seq x y z
N MET A 1 -32.20 19.78 12.50
CA MET A 1 -32.21 20.73 11.36
C MET A 1 -32.80 20.04 10.15
N GLN A 2 -33.62 20.74 9.35
CA GLN A 2 -34.11 20.17 8.09
C GLN A 2 -33.01 20.36 7.01
N LEU A 3 -32.48 19.29 6.52
CA LEU A 3 -31.41 19.28 5.49
C LEU A 3 -31.78 18.34 4.34
N THR A 4 -31.30 18.64 3.15
CA THR A 4 -31.36 17.69 2.02
C THR A 4 -30.39 16.53 2.22
N GLY A 5 -30.63 15.38 1.57
CA GLY A 5 -29.73 14.24 1.65
C GLY A 5 -28.28 14.58 1.24
N SER A 6 -28.12 15.48 0.27
CA SER A 6 -26.78 15.97 -0.13
C SER A 6 -26.09 16.77 0.99
N GLU A 7 -26.83 17.65 1.67
CA GLU A 7 -26.32 18.42 2.81
C GLU A 7 -26.02 17.51 4.01
N ILE A 8 -26.88 16.52 4.28
CA ILE A 8 -26.64 15.49 5.32
C ILE A 8 -25.35 14.73 5.05
N LEU A 9 -25.11 14.35 3.80
CA LEU A 9 -23.87 13.67 3.43
C LEU A 9 -22.65 14.54 3.75
N VAL A 10 -22.65 15.81 3.39
CA VAL A 10 -21.53 16.73 3.67
C VAL A 10 -21.33 16.91 5.18
N GLU A 11 -22.41 17.11 5.94
CA GLU A 11 -22.32 17.22 7.40
C GLU A 11 -21.78 15.93 8.04
N CYS A 12 -22.22 14.75 7.58
CA CYS A 12 -21.67 13.47 8.05
C CYS A 12 -20.19 13.31 7.71
N LEU A 13 -19.73 13.76 6.55
CA LEU A 13 -18.30 13.75 6.21
C LEU A 13 -17.49 14.64 7.17
N LYS A 14 -18.02 15.80 7.53
CA LYS A 14 -17.42 16.71 8.53
C LYS A 14 -17.35 16.05 9.91
N GLU A 15 -18.44 15.38 10.35
CA GLU A 15 -18.44 14.59 11.60
C GLU A 15 -17.33 13.54 11.63
N GLN A 16 -17.02 12.92 10.48
CA GLN A 16 -15.97 11.91 10.35
C GLN A 16 -14.56 12.49 10.22
N GLY A 17 -14.41 13.81 10.24
CA GLY A 17 -13.13 14.51 10.10
C GLY A 17 -12.56 14.46 8.68
N VAL A 18 -13.42 14.29 7.67
CA VAL A 18 -13.03 14.33 6.26
C VAL A 18 -12.77 15.77 5.85
N ASP A 19 -11.56 16.07 5.43
CA ASP A 19 -11.14 17.37 4.92
C ASP A 19 -10.94 17.39 3.39
N THR A 20 -10.83 16.21 2.80
CA THR A 20 -10.55 16.05 1.36
C THR A 20 -11.32 14.87 0.78
N VAL A 21 -11.91 15.08 -0.39
CA VAL A 21 -12.56 14.04 -1.21
C VAL A 21 -12.02 14.08 -2.63
N PHE A 22 -11.93 12.90 -3.26
CA PHE A 22 -11.43 12.74 -4.63
C PHE A 22 -12.58 12.25 -5.52
N GLY A 23 -12.72 12.76 -6.71
CA GLY A 23 -13.84 12.29 -7.54
C GLY A 23 -13.97 12.95 -8.89
N TYR A 24 -14.99 12.49 -9.62
CA TYR A 24 -15.37 12.99 -10.92
C TYR A 24 -16.89 13.18 -11.00
N PRO A 25 -17.41 14.35 -11.41
CA PRO A 25 -18.84 14.62 -11.45
C PRO A 25 -19.53 13.91 -12.62
N GLY A 26 -20.84 13.71 -12.45
CA GLY A 26 -21.75 13.21 -13.50
C GLY A 26 -23.20 13.44 -13.12
N GLY A 27 -24.13 13.11 -14.00
CA GLY A 27 -25.53 13.48 -13.88
C GLY A 27 -26.25 13.03 -12.60
N ALA A 28 -25.95 11.83 -12.10
CA ALA A 28 -26.60 11.30 -10.91
C ALA A 28 -26.09 11.93 -9.60
N ILE A 29 -24.81 12.38 -9.56
CA ILE A 29 -24.17 12.89 -8.34
C ILE A 29 -24.22 14.43 -8.20
N LEU A 30 -24.82 15.16 -9.13
CA LEU A 30 -24.80 16.63 -9.15
C LEU A 30 -25.34 17.29 -7.87
N ASN A 31 -26.35 16.72 -7.23
CA ASN A 31 -26.86 17.28 -5.97
C ASN A 31 -25.81 17.27 -4.86
N ILE A 32 -24.97 16.21 -4.80
CA ILE A 32 -23.86 16.10 -3.84
C ILE A 32 -22.79 17.13 -4.18
N TYR A 33 -22.47 17.31 -5.47
CA TYR A 33 -21.49 18.31 -5.92
C TYR A 33 -21.93 19.75 -5.64
N ASP A 34 -23.24 20.05 -5.74
CA ASP A 34 -23.81 21.36 -5.36
C ASP A 34 -23.65 21.61 -3.85
N ALA A 35 -23.91 20.60 -3.03
CA ALA A 35 -23.69 20.71 -1.59
C ALA A 35 -22.19 20.88 -1.25
N LEU A 36 -21.29 20.13 -1.90
CA LEU A 36 -19.83 20.29 -1.73
C LEU A 36 -19.36 21.69 -2.15
N TYR A 37 -19.95 22.27 -3.20
CA TYR A 37 -19.61 23.64 -3.62
C TYR A 37 -19.93 24.67 -2.54
N LYS A 38 -21.08 24.53 -1.87
CA LYS A 38 -21.49 25.39 -0.74
C LYS A 38 -20.56 25.27 0.47
N HIS A 39 -19.90 24.10 0.64
CA HIS A 39 -18.98 23.79 1.72
C HIS A 39 -17.50 23.71 1.29
N SER A 40 -17.16 24.32 0.14
CA SER A 40 -15.80 24.26 -0.45
C SER A 40 -14.69 24.85 0.44
N GLY A 41 -15.03 25.66 1.42
CA GLY A 41 -14.09 26.16 2.46
C GLY A 41 -13.83 25.17 3.60
N GLU A 42 -14.60 24.08 3.70
CA GLU A 42 -14.52 23.10 4.78
C GLU A 42 -14.02 21.74 4.27
N ILE A 43 -14.49 21.30 3.09
CA ILE A 43 -14.07 20.07 2.43
C ILE A 43 -13.49 20.40 1.06
N LYS A 44 -12.23 20.04 0.86
CA LYS A 44 -11.55 20.18 -0.43
C LYS A 44 -11.94 19.05 -1.36
N HIS A 45 -12.48 19.37 -2.53
CA HIS A 45 -12.70 18.39 -3.59
C HIS A 45 -11.54 18.43 -4.61
N ILE A 46 -10.97 17.27 -4.91
CA ILE A 46 -9.95 17.11 -5.95
C ILE A 46 -10.60 16.43 -7.16
N LEU A 47 -10.72 17.19 -8.23
CA LEU A 47 -11.19 16.68 -9.52
C LEU A 47 -10.04 15.96 -10.23
N THR A 48 -10.14 14.65 -10.33
CA THR A 48 -9.20 13.80 -11.06
C THR A 48 -9.53 13.75 -12.56
N SER A 49 -8.66 13.16 -13.35
CA SER A 49 -8.90 12.96 -14.79
C SER A 49 -9.71 11.69 -15.08
N HIS A 50 -9.76 10.77 -14.10
CA HIS A 50 -10.46 9.50 -14.18
C HIS A 50 -10.86 9.04 -12.77
N GLU A 51 -12.00 8.36 -12.62
CA GLU A 51 -12.47 7.89 -11.32
C GLU A 51 -11.52 6.88 -10.68
N GLN A 52 -10.85 6.05 -11.47
CA GLN A 52 -9.81 5.15 -10.97
C GLN A 52 -8.67 5.95 -10.29
N GLY A 53 -8.25 7.06 -10.89
CA GLY A 53 -7.28 7.98 -10.30
C GLY A 53 -7.78 8.60 -9.00
N ALA A 54 -9.09 8.89 -8.89
CA ALA A 54 -9.70 9.37 -7.65
C ALA A 54 -9.64 8.33 -6.54
N ALA A 55 -9.95 7.08 -6.86
CA ALA A 55 -9.88 5.99 -5.88
C ALA A 55 -8.44 5.73 -5.43
N HIS A 56 -7.46 5.67 -6.37
CA HIS A 56 -6.04 5.54 -6.03
C HIS A 56 -5.55 6.71 -5.16
N ALA A 57 -6.03 7.94 -5.40
CA ALA A 57 -5.67 9.09 -4.58
C ALA A 57 -6.27 8.98 -3.16
N ALA A 58 -7.52 8.52 -3.03
CA ALA A 58 -8.12 8.26 -1.74
C ALA A 58 -7.39 7.17 -0.95
N ASP A 59 -6.95 6.10 -1.62
CA ASP A 59 -6.11 5.03 -1.05
C ASP A 59 -4.77 5.59 -0.57
N GLY A 60 -4.03 6.30 -1.43
CA GLY A 60 -2.75 6.91 -1.08
C GLY A 60 -2.86 7.91 0.08
N TYR A 61 -3.92 8.72 0.11
CA TYR A 61 -4.23 9.62 1.21
C TYR A 61 -4.44 8.84 2.52
N ALA A 62 -5.23 7.76 2.47
CA ALA A 62 -5.49 6.94 3.65
C ALA A 62 -4.23 6.28 4.20
N ARG A 63 -3.39 5.71 3.35
CA ARG A 63 -2.13 5.08 3.76
C ARG A 63 -1.15 6.09 4.37
N ALA A 64 -0.99 7.25 3.74
CA ALA A 64 -0.06 8.27 4.21
C ALA A 64 -0.49 8.94 5.51
N THR A 65 -1.81 9.14 5.71
CA THR A 65 -2.35 9.88 6.87
C THR A 65 -2.85 8.98 8.00
N GLY A 66 -3.27 7.75 7.70
CA GLY A 66 -4.01 6.88 8.62
C GLY A 66 -5.49 7.24 8.76
N LYS A 67 -5.99 8.23 8.04
CA LYS A 67 -7.41 8.60 7.96
C LYS A 67 -8.17 7.69 6.99
N VAL A 68 -9.49 7.77 6.97
CA VAL A 68 -10.30 7.10 5.94
C VAL A 68 -10.22 7.91 4.64
N GLY A 69 -9.84 7.24 3.55
CA GLY A 69 -9.89 7.84 2.22
C GLY A 69 -11.32 7.90 1.68
N VAL A 70 -11.67 8.98 1.00
CA VAL A 70 -13.02 9.14 0.43
C VAL A 70 -12.94 9.42 -1.05
N CYS A 71 -13.55 8.58 -1.88
CA CYS A 71 -13.72 8.81 -3.31
C CYS A 71 -15.20 8.85 -3.70
N MET A 72 -15.51 9.62 -4.76
CA MET A 72 -16.87 9.83 -5.22
C MET A 72 -16.97 9.67 -6.74
N ALA A 73 -18.04 9.00 -7.19
CA ALA A 73 -18.32 8.84 -8.61
C ALA A 73 -19.82 8.86 -8.91
N THR A 74 -20.16 9.23 -10.14
CA THR A 74 -21.52 9.10 -10.66
C THR A 74 -21.87 7.62 -10.89
N SER A 75 -23.13 7.34 -11.24
CA SER A 75 -23.63 6.01 -11.59
C SER A 75 -22.98 5.43 -12.85
N GLY A 76 -23.23 4.15 -13.07
CA GLY A 76 -22.82 3.45 -14.28
C GLY A 76 -21.30 3.41 -14.46
N PRO A 77 -20.76 3.95 -15.57
CA PRO A 77 -19.32 3.88 -15.87
C PRO A 77 -18.46 4.59 -14.83
N GLY A 78 -18.93 5.66 -14.19
CA GLY A 78 -18.21 6.33 -13.12
C GLY A 78 -18.01 5.41 -11.92
N ALA A 79 -19.07 4.74 -11.48
CA ALA A 79 -19.02 3.79 -10.37
C ALA A 79 -18.12 2.58 -10.70
N THR A 80 -18.25 2.01 -11.91
CA THR A 80 -17.42 0.85 -12.31
C THR A 80 -15.93 1.18 -12.42
N ASN A 81 -15.57 2.42 -12.71
CA ASN A 81 -14.17 2.86 -12.75
C ASN A 81 -13.48 2.88 -11.37
N LEU A 82 -14.24 2.83 -10.26
CA LEU A 82 -13.67 2.73 -8.90
C LEU A 82 -13.25 1.29 -8.54
N VAL A 83 -13.75 0.28 -9.24
CA VAL A 83 -13.67 -1.14 -8.83
C VAL A 83 -12.25 -1.63 -8.63
N THR A 84 -11.33 -1.30 -9.52
CA THR A 84 -9.94 -1.74 -9.43
C THR A 84 -9.29 -1.28 -8.12
N ASP A 85 -9.48 -0.03 -7.71
CA ASP A 85 -8.85 0.43 -6.49
C ASP A 85 -9.61 -0.01 -5.22
N ILE A 86 -10.93 -0.12 -5.27
CA ILE A 86 -11.69 -0.76 -4.18
C ILE A 86 -11.11 -2.15 -3.89
N ALA A 87 -10.80 -2.94 -4.92
CA ALA A 87 -10.14 -4.24 -4.77
C ALA A 87 -8.70 -4.12 -4.21
N THR A 88 -7.94 -3.10 -4.63
CA THR A 88 -6.60 -2.79 -4.09
C THR A 88 -6.68 -2.48 -2.59
N ALA A 89 -7.56 -1.59 -2.19
CA ALA A 89 -7.80 -1.23 -0.80
C ALA A 89 -8.25 -2.43 0.05
N TYR A 90 -9.11 -3.29 -0.49
CA TYR A 90 -9.55 -4.51 0.19
C TYR A 90 -8.42 -5.49 0.44
N MET A 91 -7.60 -5.77 -0.58
CA MET A 91 -6.48 -6.69 -0.45
C MET A 91 -5.40 -6.22 0.52
N ASP A 92 -5.20 -4.90 0.64
CA ASP A 92 -4.16 -4.30 1.48
C ASP A 92 -4.70 -3.72 2.79
N SER A 93 -5.99 -3.93 3.09
CA SER A 93 -6.63 -3.49 4.35
C SER A 93 -6.59 -1.97 4.56
N VAL A 94 -6.90 -1.21 3.51
CA VAL A 94 -6.93 0.26 3.55
C VAL A 94 -8.33 0.75 3.88
N PRO A 95 -8.51 1.59 4.91
CA PRO A 95 -9.81 2.15 5.23
C PRO A 95 -10.23 3.17 4.16
N MET A 96 -11.30 2.87 3.44
CA MET A 96 -11.84 3.71 2.37
C MET A 96 -13.36 3.71 2.40
N VAL A 97 -13.98 4.84 2.08
CA VAL A 97 -15.41 4.95 1.80
C VAL A 97 -15.58 5.45 0.37
N ALA A 98 -16.10 4.57 -0.48
CA ALA A 98 -16.46 4.89 -1.86
C ALA A 98 -17.94 5.28 -1.92
N ILE A 99 -18.22 6.49 -2.39
CA ILE A 99 -19.58 7.03 -2.49
C ILE A 99 -19.96 7.11 -3.96
N THR A 100 -20.99 6.38 -4.34
CA THR A 100 -21.56 6.43 -5.68
C THR A 100 -22.99 6.96 -5.64
N ALA A 101 -23.37 7.68 -6.68
CA ALA A 101 -24.77 8.02 -6.88
C ALA A 101 -25.40 7.04 -7.88
N ASN A 102 -26.69 6.76 -7.72
CA ASN A 102 -27.43 5.91 -8.63
C ASN A 102 -28.62 6.64 -9.25
N VAL A 103 -29.29 6.00 -10.19
CA VAL A 103 -30.55 6.50 -10.75
C VAL A 103 -31.59 6.69 -9.67
N THR A 104 -32.72 7.37 -9.99
CA THR A 104 -33.80 7.51 -9.04
C THR A 104 -34.46 6.17 -8.72
N LEU A 105 -35.06 6.03 -7.54
CA LEU A 105 -35.66 4.77 -7.08
C LEU A 105 -36.66 4.14 -8.07
N PRO A 106 -37.55 4.92 -8.78
CA PRO A 106 -38.43 4.34 -9.79
C PRO A 106 -37.75 3.74 -11.00
N LEU A 107 -36.48 4.10 -11.26
CA LEU A 107 -35.66 3.63 -12.40
C LEU A 107 -34.73 2.48 -12.04
N LEU A 108 -34.57 2.23 -10.74
CA LEU A 108 -33.65 1.20 -10.25
C LEU A 108 -34.11 -0.21 -10.64
N GLY A 109 -33.22 -1.03 -11.21
CA GLY A 109 -33.50 -2.40 -11.69
C GLY A 109 -34.25 -2.45 -13.01
N LYS A 110 -34.17 -1.40 -13.84
CA LYS A 110 -34.88 -1.29 -15.14
C LYS A 110 -33.96 -1.10 -16.34
N ASP A 111 -32.69 -1.40 -16.21
CA ASP A 111 -31.66 -1.16 -17.23
C ASP A 111 -31.66 0.31 -17.72
N SER A 112 -31.85 1.23 -16.79
CA SER A 112 -31.92 2.64 -17.06
C SER A 112 -30.57 3.20 -17.50
N PHE A 113 -30.57 4.37 -18.18
CA PHE A 113 -29.33 4.99 -18.63
C PHE A 113 -28.34 5.22 -17.47
N GLN A 114 -27.12 4.71 -17.62
CA GLN A 114 -26.05 4.74 -16.61
C GLN A 114 -26.43 4.04 -15.28
N GLU A 115 -27.29 3.07 -15.30
CA GLU A 115 -27.54 2.19 -14.17
C GLU A 115 -26.55 1.01 -14.17
N VAL A 116 -26.07 0.64 -12.98
CA VAL A 116 -25.32 -0.59 -12.72
C VAL A 116 -25.54 -1.00 -11.26
N ASP A 117 -25.65 -2.30 -11.00
CA ASP A 117 -25.61 -2.81 -9.62
C ASP A 117 -24.17 -2.80 -9.08
N ILE A 118 -23.71 -1.61 -8.73
CA ILE A 118 -22.34 -1.43 -8.21
C ILE A 118 -22.14 -2.13 -6.86
N ALA A 119 -23.19 -2.22 -6.04
CA ALA A 119 -23.13 -2.94 -4.78
C ALA A 119 -22.89 -4.45 -5.01
N GLY A 120 -23.58 -5.05 -5.99
CA GLY A 120 -23.33 -6.42 -6.41
C GLY A 120 -21.93 -6.62 -6.99
N VAL A 121 -21.47 -5.71 -7.85
CA VAL A 121 -20.12 -5.77 -8.45
C VAL A 121 -19.02 -5.69 -7.37
N THR A 122 -19.18 -4.86 -6.35
CA THR A 122 -18.17 -4.64 -5.31
C THR A 122 -18.32 -5.53 -4.08
N MET A 123 -19.38 -6.32 -3.99
CA MET A 123 -19.64 -7.20 -2.84
C MET A 123 -18.43 -8.06 -2.41
N PRO A 124 -17.69 -8.74 -3.31
CA PRO A 124 -16.56 -9.59 -2.92
C PRO A 124 -15.28 -8.81 -2.57
N ILE A 125 -15.25 -7.51 -2.82
CA ILE A 125 -14.07 -6.65 -2.66
C ILE A 125 -14.29 -5.49 -1.68
N THR A 126 -15.36 -5.54 -0.88
CA THR A 126 -15.66 -4.57 0.18
C THR A 126 -15.94 -5.28 1.50
N LYS A 127 -15.74 -4.59 2.61
CA LYS A 127 -16.19 -5.07 3.92
C LYS A 127 -17.71 -5.06 4.03
N HIS A 128 -18.33 -4.06 3.39
CA HIS A 128 -19.79 -3.91 3.29
C HIS A 128 -20.17 -2.97 2.14
N GLY A 129 -21.34 -3.18 1.57
CA GLY A 129 -21.95 -2.30 0.57
C GLY A 129 -23.37 -1.91 0.97
N TYR A 130 -23.69 -0.64 0.81
CA TYR A 130 -25.02 -0.10 1.07
C TYR A 130 -25.65 0.44 -0.21
N ILE A 131 -26.97 0.23 -0.38
CA ILE A 131 -27.80 0.96 -1.34
C ILE A 131 -28.80 1.77 -0.53
N VAL A 132 -28.63 3.09 -0.49
CA VAL A 132 -29.48 4.00 0.28
C VAL A 132 -30.66 4.44 -0.57
N LYS A 133 -31.88 4.04 -0.15
CA LYS A 133 -33.16 4.28 -0.84
C LYS A 133 -34.13 5.16 -0.02
N ASN A 134 -33.71 5.59 1.16
CA ASN A 134 -34.50 6.47 2.05
C ASN A 134 -33.55 7.45 2.73
N VAL A 135 -33.92 8.75 2.70
CA VAL A 135 -33.10 9.82 3.28
C VAL A 135 -33.00 9.72 4.81
N GLU A 136 -34.02 9.17 5.48
CA GLU A 136 -34.04 9.03 6.94
C GLU A 136 -32.94 8.13 7.50
N ILE A 137 -32.46 7.16 6.72
CA ILE A 137 -31.36 6.26 7.13
C ILE A 137 -29.99 6.71 6.66
N LEU A 138 -29.88 7.78 5.87
CA LEU A 138 -28.66 8.19 5.20
C LEU A 138 -27.54 8.52 6.20
N ALA A 139 -27.82 9.38 7.19
CA ALA A 139 -26.82 9.78 8.18
C ALA A 139 -26.25 8.59 8.95
N ASP A 140 -27.11 7.71 9.44
CA ASP A 140 -26.69 6.51 10.17
C ASP A 140 -25.94 5.52 9.28
N THR A 141 -26.30 5.41 8.00
CA THR A 141 -25.58 4.58 7.04
C THR A 141 -24.16 5.10 6.82
N ILE A 142 -23.98 6.40 6.65
CA ILE A 142 -22.64 7.00 6.49
C ILE A 142 -21.79 6.75 7.74
N ARG A 143 -22.31 7.02 8.94
CA ARG A 143 -21.62 6.78 10.21
C ARG A 143 -21.19 5.32 10.36
N LYS A 144 -22.09 4.36 10.05
CA LYS A 144 -21.81 2.92 10.07
C LYS A 144 -20.73 2.54 9.05
N ALA A 145 -20.78 3.11 7.84
CA ALA A 145 -19.80 2.84 6.79
C ALA A 145 -18.38 3.23 7.23
N PHE A 146 -18.22 4.42 7.83
CA PHE A 146 -16.94 4.86 8.37
C PHE A 146 -16.46 4.01 9.54
N HIS A 147 -17.37 3.64 10.45
CA HIS A 147 -17.04 2.71 11.54
C HIS A 147 -16.55 1.36 10.98
N ILE A 148 -17.28 0.75 10.04
CA ILE A 148 -16.91 -0.53 9.42
C ILE A 148 -15.55 -0.42 8.70
N ALA A 149 -15.32 0.69 7.97
CA ALA A 149 -14.08 0.89 7.25
C ALA A 149 -12.85 0.87 8.18
N ARG A 150 -12.97 1.44 9.39
CA ARG A 150 -11.88 1.54 10.39
C ARG A 150 -11.78 0.34 11.33
N SER A 151 -12.89 -0.29 11.67
CA SER A 151 -12.97 -1.29 12.75
C SER A 151 -12.28 -2.62 12.39
N GLY A 152 -11.65 -3.26 13.38
CA GLY A 152 -10.96 -4.53 13.22
C GLY A 152 -9.86 -4.44 12.16
N ARG A 153 -9.85 -5.37 11.19
CA ARG A 153 -9.06 -5.23 9.97
C ARG A 153 -9.70 -4.17 9.09
N PRO A 154 -9.03 -3.04 8.80
CA PRO A 154 -9.60 -2.00 7.97
C PRO A 154 -9.89 -2.46 6.53
N GLY A 155 -10.71 -1.71 5.83
CA GLY A 155 -10.99 -2.00 4.42
C GLY A 155 -12.07 -1.10 3.83
N PRO A 156 -12.34 -1.21 2.52
CA PRO A 156 -13.28 -0.35 1.81
C PRO A 156 -14.73 -0.71 2.13
N VAL A 157 -15.56 0.33 2.12
CA VAL A 157 -17.03 0.25 2.20
C VAL A 157 -17.62 1.09 1.07
N LEU A 158 -18.63 0.55 0.39
CA LEU A 158 -19.39 1.26 -0.65
C LEU A 158 -20.68 1.83 -0.08
N ILE A 159 -21.01 3.07 -0.44
CA ILE A 159 -22.31 3.68 -0.22
C ILE A 159 -22.85 4.14 -1.57
N ASP A 160 -23.84 3.44 -2.09
CA ASP A 160 -24.53 3.79 -3.32
C ASP A 160 -25.85 4.51 -2.97
N ILE A 161 -26.06 5.75 -3.46
CA ILE A 161 -27.15 6.61 -3.05
C ILE A 161 -28.03 6.94 -4.26
N THR A 162 -29.33 6.61 -4.21
CA THR A 162 -30.23 6.98 -5.30
C THR A 162 -30.42 8.50 -5.36
N LYS A 163 -30.56 9.04 -6.58
CA LYS A 163 -30.60 10.49 -6.83
C LYS A 163 -31.71 11.21 -6.09
N ASP A 164 -32.89 10.60 -5.95
CA ASP A 164 -34.03 11.14 -5.20
C ASP A 164 -33.74 11.27 -3.70
N VAL A 165 -32.98 10.36 -3.10
CA VAL A 165 -32.52 10.48 -1.71
C VAL A 165 -31.63 11.70 -1.52
N THR A 166 -30.78 12.03 -2.48
CA THR A 166 -29.89 13.20 -2.39
C THR A 166 -30.69 14.53 -2.40
N ALA A 167 -31.87 14.55 -3.00
CA ALA A 167 -32.75 15.73 -3.07
C ALA A 167 -33.82 15.81 -1.95
N ALA A 168 -34.16 14.65 -1.36
CA ALA A 168 -35.15 14.58 -0.30
C ALA A 168 -34.65 15.25 0.99
N THR A 169 -35.56 15.77 1.81
CA THR A 169 -35.24 16.42 3.08
C THR A 169 -35.66 15.57 4.26
N CYS A 170 -34.82 15.55 5.30
CA CYS A 170 -35.24 15.00 6.60
C CYS A 170 -34.57 15.75 7.76
N GLU A 171 -34.99 15.42 8.98
CA GLU A 171 -34.38 15.99 10.17
C GLU A 171 -32.99 15.39 10.40
N TYR A 172 -31.99 16.26 10.54
CA TYR A 172 -30.60 15.90 10.83
C TYR A 172 -30.20 16.38 12.23
N THR A 173 -29.52 15.48 12.97
CA THR A 173 -28.93 15.78 14.27
C THR A 173 -27.43 15.41 14.22
N PRO A 174 -26.53 16.39 14.46
CA PRO A 174 -25.08 16.13 14.53
C PRO A 174 -24.72 15.16 15.65
N VAL A 175 -23.69 14.34 15.43
CA VAL A 175 -23.16 13.40 16.42
C VAL A 175 -21.65 13.59 16.54
N THR A 176 -21.17 13.58 17.78
CA THR A 176 -19.72 13.53 18.04
C THR A 176 -19.22 12.11 17.92
N ILE A 177 -18.30 11.88 16.98
CA ILE A 177 -17.71 10.55 16.76
C ILE A 177 -16.67 10.28 17.85
N GLN A 178 -16.82 9.15 18.51
CA GLN A 178 -15.84 8.69 19.50
C GLN A 178 -14.69 7.93 18.80
N PRO A 179 -13.45 8.03 19.31
CA PRO A 179 -12.34 7.22 18.81
C PRO A 179 -12.65 5.72 18.90
N GLU A 180 -12.18 4.95 17.93
CA GLU A 180 -12.30 3.49 17.95
C GLU A 180 -11.51 2.89 19.12
N GLU A 181 -12.15 1.98 19.86
CA GLU A 181 -11.50 1.28 20.96
C GLU A 181 -10.55 0.20 20.42
N ARG A 182 -9.32 0.16 20.95
CA ARG A 182 -8.35 -0.91 20.66
C ARG A 182 -8.72 -2.17 21.41
N VAL A 183 -9.23 -3.16 20.70
CA VAL A 183 -9.76 -4.40 21.28
C VAL A 183 -8.71 -5.51 21.20
N THR A 184 -8.58 -6.28 22.31
CA THR A 184 -7.87 -7.55 22.39
C THR A 184 -8.86 -8.67 22.71
N ARG A 185 -8.61 -9.87 22.19
CA ARG A 185 -9.51 -11.04 22.33
C ARG A 185 -8.75 -12.29 22.79
N TYR A 186 -7.68 -12.11 23.55
CA TYR A 186 -6.91 -13.19 24.15
C TYR A 186 -7.00 -13.12 25.67
N THR A 187 -6.79 -14.26 26.31
CA THR A 187 -6.72 -14.39 27.77
C THR A 187 -5.31 -14.10 28.29
N ARG A 188 -5.19 -13.88 29.61
CA ARG A 188 -3.88 -13.75 30.26
C ARG A 188 -3.03 -15.00 30.11
N GLU A 189 -3.67 -16.18 30.17
CA GLU A 189 -3.02 -17.47 30.01
C GLU A 189 -2.39 -17.62 28.62
N GLU A 190 -3.10 -17.20 27.57
CA GLU A 190 -2.58 -17.18 26.20
C GLU A 190 -1.40 -16.20 26.04
N LEU A 191 -1.49 -15.01 26.66
CA LEU A 191 -0.40 -14.03 26.68
C LEU A 191 0.85 -14.62 27.38
N MET A 192 0.67 -15.27 28.53
CA MET A 192 1.77 -15.89 29.28
C MET A 192 2.37 -17.09 28.55
N LEU A 193 1.55 -17.88 27.83
CA LEU A 193 2.03 -18.96 26.97
C LEU A 193 2.96 -18.43 25.87
N VAL A 194 2.55 -17.36 25.21
CA VAL A 194 3.37 -16.70 24.17
C VAL A 194 4.67 -16.18 24.78
N ALA A 195 4.63 -15.50 25.93
CA ALA A 195 5.82 -15.02 26.62
C ALA A 195 6.77 -16.16 27.00
N GLU A 196 6.24 -17.31 27.47
CA GLU A 196 7.03 -18.50 27.80
C GLU A 196 7.70 -19.11 26.53
N MET A 197 6.97 -19.15 25.40
CA MET A 197 7.53 -19.64 24.13
C MET A 197 8.70 -18.77 23.67
N ILE A 198 8.54 -17.44 23.77
CA ILE A 198 9.59 -16.48 23.44
C ILE A 198 10.80 -16.67 24.35
N HIS A 199 10.58 -16.84 25.66
CA HIS A 199 11.67 -17.00 26.62
C HIS A 199 12.50 -18.28 26.39
N LYS A 200 11.92 -19.32 25.80
CA LYS A 200 12.59 -20.60 25.50
C LYS A 200 13.34 -20.60 24.15
N ALA A 201 13.10 -19.62 23.31
CA ALA A 201 13.74 -19.54 21.99
C ALA A 201 15.25 -19.30 22.12
N LYS A 202 16.01 -19.88 21.22
CA LYS A 202 17.46 -19.67 21.07
C LYS A 202 17.81 -18.91 19.78
N LYS A 203 16.92 -18.98 18.79
CA LYS A 203 17.07 -18.36 17.48
C LYS A 203 15.77 -17.64 17.09
N PRO A 204 15.29 -16.65 17.91
CA PRO A 204 14.06 -15.94 17.60
C PRO A 204 14.22 -15.09 16.33
N TYR A 205 13.14 -14.94 15.57
CA TYR A 205 13.08 -14.08 14.39
C TYR A 205 11.75 -13.34 14.33
N ILE A 206 11.76 -12.06 14.00
CA ILE A 206 10.56 -11.22 13.87
C ILE A 206 10.23 -11.03 12.39
N TYR A 207 8.97 -11.29 12.05
CA TYR A 207 8.40 -11.15 10.72
C TYR A 207 7.28 -10.11 10.71
N LEU A 208 7.54 -8.92 10.11
CA LEU A 208 6.64 -7.78 10.14
C LEU A 208 5.75 -7.70 8.90
N GLY A 209 4.45 -7.51 9.11
CA GLY A 209 3.50 -7.19 8.06
C GLY A 209 2.94 -5.77 8.16
N GLY A 210 2.03 -5.44 7.22
CA GLY A 210 1.36 -4.14 7.16
C GLY A 210 0.52 -3.80 8.40
N GLY A 211 0.10 -4.81 9.17
CA GLY A 211 -0.63 -4.61 10.43
C GLY A 211 0.16 -3.81 11.46
N ALA A 212 1.49 -3.90 11.47
CA ALA A 212 2.33 -3.11 12.35
C ALA A 212 2.25 -1.59 12.05
N ILE A 213 2.15 -1.23 10.77
CA ILE A 213 1.97 0.17 10.32
C ILE A 213 0.54 0.64 10.62
N ILE A 214 -0.47 -0.18 10.28
CA ILE A 214 -1.88 0.17 10.45
C ILE A 214 -2.22 0.43 11.92
N SER A 215 -1.73 -0.40 12.84
CA SER A 215 -1.93 -0.24 14.28
C SER A 215 -1.10 0.89 14.91
N GLY A 216 -0.09 1.40 14.20
CA GLY A 216 0.87 2.38 14.73
C GLY A 216 1.78 1.79 15.82
N ALA A 217 2.19 0.53 15.68
CA ALA A 217 2.95 -0.23 16.68
C ALA A 217 4.48 -0.17 16.50
N SER A 218 5.00 0.72 15.66
CA SER A 218 6.45 0.74 15.32
C SER A 218 7.37 0.89 16.53
N ALA A 219 6.99 1.68 17.53
CA ALA A 219 7.77 1.85 18.76
C ALA A 219 7.77 0.57 19.60
N GLU A 220 6.62 -0.05 19.76
CA GLU A 220 6.45 -1.31 20.49
C GLU A 220 7.16 -2.48 19.78
N VAL A 221 7.21 -2.47 18.46
CA VAL A 221 8.00 -3.44 17.65
C VAL A 221 9.49 -3.25 17.89
N ALA A 222 9.98 -2.01 17.91
CA ALA A 222 11.40 -1.73 18.18
C ALA A 222 11.80 -2.19 19.58
N GLU A 223 11.00 -1.87 20.60
CA GLU A 223 11.19 -2.33 21.96
C GLU A 223 11.15 -3.86 22.06
N PHE A 224 10.20 -4.50 21.39
CA PHE A 224 10.09 -5.97 21.34
C PHE A 224 11.34 -6.61 20.75
N ALA A 225 11.85 -6.08 19.63
CA ALA A 225 13.06 -6.59 18.98
C ALA A 225 14.30 -6.50 19.89
N GLU A 226 14.41 -5.43 20.67
CA GLU A 226 15.49 -5.27 21.66
C GLU A 226 15.32 -6.21 22.87
N LEU A 227 14.10 -6.37 23.37
CA LEU A 227 13.81 -7.24 24.52
C LEU A 227 14.14 -8.71 24.24
N ILE A 228 13.80 -9.21 23.06
CA ILE A 228 14.03 -10.61 22.71
C ILE A 228 15.32 -10.84 21.93
N ASP A 229 16.14 -9.81 21.73
CA ASP A 229 17.41 -9.83 20.98
C ASP A 229 17.30 -10.58 19.64
N ALA A 230 16.37 -10.16 18.79
CA ALA A 230 16.04 -10.85 17.54
C ALA A 230 16.30 -10.00 16.30
N PRO A 231 16.69 -10.62 15.16
CA PRO A 231 16.66 -9.98 13.85
C PRO A 231 15.23 -9.77 13.37
N VAL A 232 15.06 -8.79 12.46
CA VAL A 232 13.77 -8.35 11.96
C VAL A 232 13.77 -8.36 10.44
N CYS A 233 12.80 -9.03 9.83
CA CYS A 233 12.48 -8.90 8.41
C CYS A 233 11.06 -8.35 8.23
N ASP A 234 10.78 -7.82 7.06
CA ASP A 234 9.45 -7.31 6.73
C ASP A 234 8.87 -7.92 5.44
N THR A 235 7.55 -7.83 5.32
CA THR A 235 6.88 -7.97 4.03
C THR A 235 6.98 -6.68 3.23
N LEU A 236 6.63 -6.72 1.95
CA LEU A 236 6.48 -5.51 1.13
C LEU A 236 5.62 -4.46 1.82
N MET A 237 4.49 -4.86 2.43
CA MET A 237 3.56 -3.95 3.12
C MET A 237 4.02 -3.57 4.55
N GLY A 238 5.03 -4.23 5.10
CA GLY A 238 5.62 -3.93 6.41
C GLY A 238 6.75 -2.88 6.36
N LYS A 239 7.14 -2.43 5.17
CA LYS A 239 8.22 -1.46 4.96
C LYS A 239 8.03 -0.19 5.79
N GLY A 240 9.06 0.16 6.57
CA GLY A 240 9.05 1.33 7.46
C GLY A 240 8.37 1.10 8.82
N ALA A 241 7.81 -0.10 9.09
CA ALA A 241 7.35 -0.45 10.43
C ALA A 241 8.52 -0.58 11.42
N PHE A 242 9.68 -0.94 10.93
CA PHE A 242 10.95 -0.99 11.64
C PHE A 242 12.00 -0.21 10.86
N ASP A 243 12.97 0.39 11.56
CA ASP A 243 14.01 1.20 10.91
C ASP A 243 14.89 0.34 9.99
N GLY A 244 14.83 0.61 8.68
CA GLY A 244 15.59 -0.07 7.66
C GLY A 244 17.12 0.12 7.74
N ARG A 245 17.59 1.08 8.56
CA ARG A 245 19.03 1.31 8.84
C ARG A 245 19.52 0.58 10.09
N SER A 246 18.62 -0.05 10.85
CA SER A 246 18.99 -0.80 12.05
C SER A 246 19.85 -2.02 11.70
N GLU A 247 20.84 -2.32 12.52
CA GLU A 247 21.65 -3.55 12.38
C GLU A 247 20.83 -4.83 12.46
N ARG A 248 19.72 -4.80 13.25
CA ARG A 248 18.79 -5.93 13.38
C ARG A 248 17.94 -6.16 12.13
N TYR A 249 17.81 -5.15 11.26
CA TYR A 249 17.01 -5.26 10.05
C TYR A 249 17.74 -6.06 8.97
N THR A 250 17.11 -7.10 8.45
CA THR A 250 17.69 -8.03 7.48
C THR A 250 17.14 -7.85 6.06
N GLY A 251 16.16 -6.97 5.88
CA GLY A 251 15.51 -6.71 4.60
C GLY A 251 14.17 -7.40 4.45
N MET A 252 13.62 -7.31 3.25
CA MET A 252 12.36 -7.94 2.89
C MET A 252 12.50 -9.47 2.81
N ILE A 253 11.46 -10.21 3.20
CA ILE A 253 11.36 -11.67 3.06
C ILE A 253 10.49 -12.05 1.85
N GLY A 254 10.69 -13.24 1.31
CA GLY A 254 9.85 -13.87 0.30
C GLY A 254 10.50 -13.92 -1.09
N MET A 255 9.67 -13.94 -2.14
CA MET A 255 10.08 -14.21 -3.53
C MET A 255 11.23 -13.29 -4.00
N HIS A 256 11.19 -12.00 -3.68
CA HIS A 256 12.25 -11.03 -3.96
C HIS A 256 12.89 -10.48 -2.67
N GLY A 257 12.82 -11.27 -1.60
CA GLY A 257 13.46 -10.97 -0.33
C GLY A 257 14.98 -11.12 -0.38
N THR A 258 15.65 -10.58 0.63
CA THR A 258 17.09 -10.77 0.79
C THR A 258 17.43 -12.23 1.08
N LYS A 259 18.60 -12.72 0.66
CA LYS A 259 19.07 -14.04 1.06
C LYS A 259 19.17 -14.15 2.57
N THR A 260 19.60 -13.10 3.25
CA THR A 260 19.69 -13.05 4.72
C THR A 260 18.35 -13.32 5.39
N SER A 261 17.28 -12.63 4.97
CA SER A 261 15.94 -12.84 5.56
C SER A 261 15.39 -14.22 5.26
N ASN A 262 15.51 -14.69 4.03
CA ASN A 262 15.00 -16.00 3.61
C ASN A 262 15.72 -17.16 4.31
N LEU A 263 17.05 -17.11 4.40
CA LEU A 263 17.84 -18.14 5.09
C LEU A 263 17.66 -18.05 6.60
N GLY A 264 17.72 -16.86 7.19
CA GLY A 264 17.56 -16.68 8.63
C GLY A 264 16.20 -17.18 9.13
N VAL A 265 15.09 -16.90 8.41
CA VAL A 265 13.77 -17.45 8.74
C VAL A 265 13.72 -18.97 8.55
N SER A 266 14.43 -19.53 7.60
CA SER A 266 14.51 -20.99 7.42
C SER A 266 15.29 -21.70 8.52
N GLU A 267 16.19 -20.97 9.22
CA GLU A 267 17.09 -21.52 10.26
C GLU A 267 16.64 -21.18 11.70
N CYS A 268 15.67 -20.28 11.87
CA CYS A 268 15.17 -19.88 13.19
C CYS A 268 14.45 -21.03 13.91
N ASP A 269 14.39 -20.98 15.25
CA ASP A 269 13.62 -21.92 16.07
C ASP A 269 12.29 -21.33 16.58
N LEU A 270 12.14 -19.99 16.46
CA LEU A 270 10.91 -19.26 16.75
C LEU A 270 10.72 -18.15 15.74
N LEU A 271 9.58 -18.15 15.05
CA LEU A 271 9.14 -17.06 14.17
C LEU A 271 7.96 -16.33 14.81
N VAL A 272 8.09 -15.03 15.05
CA VAL A 272 7.02 -14.18 15.57
C VAL A 272 6.49 -13.29 14.46
N ALA A 273 5.31 -13.61 13.96
CA ALA A 273 4.63 -12.86 12.90
C ALA A 273 3.75 -11.75 13.49
N LEU A 274 4.06 -10.51 13.17
CA LEU A 274 3.41 -9.31 13.69
C LEU A 274 2.60 -8.62 12.58
N GLY A 275 1.27 -8.81 12.60
CA GLY A 275 0.36 -8.23 11.60
C GLY A 275 0.66 -8.66 10.17
N ALA A 276 1.00 -9.94 9.98
CA ALA A 276 1.39 -10.54 8.71
C ALA A 276 0.49 -11.73 8.36
N ARG A 277 0.08 -11.83 7.07
CA ARG A 277 -0.93 -12.80 6.60
C ARG A 277 -0.34 -14.09 5.99
N PHE A 278 0.96 -14.27 5.97
CA PHE A 278 1.62 -15.38 5.31
C PHE A 278 1.20 -15.54 3.83
N SER A 279 1.35 -14.46 3.05
CA SER A 279 1.07 -14.45 1.61
C SER A 279 1.92 -15.46 0.86
N ASP A 280 1.40 -16.02 -0.24
CA ASP A 280 2.11 -16.91 -1.16
C ASP A 280 3.42 -16.31 -1.69
N ARG A 281 3.47 -14.99 -1.88
CA ARG A 281 4.69 -14.27 -2.29
C ARG A 281 5.77 -14.28 -1.22
N VAL A 282 5.41 -14.49 0.03
CA VAL A 282 6.35 -14.59 1.16
C VAL A 282 6.68 -16.04 1.48
N THR A 283 5.68 -16.90 1.56
CA THR A 283 5.89 -18.27 2.04
C THR A 283 6.52 -19.20 0.99
N GLY A 284 6.37 -18.88 -0.30
CA GLY A 284 6.76 -19.79 -1.36
C GLY A 284 6.05 -21.13 -1.22
N ASN A 285 6.80 -22.18 -0.84
CA ASN A 285 6.21 -23.48 -0.48
C ASN A 285 5.76 -23.48 1.00
N PRO A 286 4.46 -23.41 1.30
CA PRO A 286 3.99 -23.29 2.68
C PRO A 286 4.32 -24.51 3.56
N LYS A 287 4.57 -25.70 2.98
CA LYS A 287 4.96 -26.90 3.72
C LYS A 287 6.43 -26.88 4.18
N LYS A 288 7.22 -25.98 3.59
CA LYS A 288 8.65 -25.82 3.85
C LYS A 288 8.99 -24.45 4.45
N PHE A 289 7.98 -23.64 4.73
CA PHE A 289 8.17 -22.32 5.31
C PHE A 289 8.42 -22.44 6.82
N ALA A 290 9.60 -21.98 7.26
CA ALA A 290 10.01 -22.00 8.67
C ALA A 290 9.78 -23.37 9.35
N GLU A 291 10.06 -24.49 8.65
CA GLU A 291 9.71 -25.86 9.07
C GLU A 291 10.40 -26.30 10.39
N ASN A 292 11.47 -25.61 10.78
CA ASN A 292 12.21 -25.89 12.03
C ASN A 292 11.76 -25.00 13.20
N ALA A 293 10.89 -24.01 12.94
CA ALA A 293 10.48 -23.02 13.91
C ALA A 293 9.10 -23.34 14.49
N ARG A 294 8.91 -22.98 15.76
CA ARG A 294 7.58 -22.71 16.29
C ARG A 294 7.12 -21.34 15.78
N ILE A 295 5.84 -21.20 15.50
CA ILE A 295 5.29 -19.96 14.91
C ILE A 295 4.26 -19.35 15.85
N ILE A 296 4.47 -18.06 16.17
CA ILE A 296 3.52 -17.23 16.89
C ILE A 296 2.96 -16.18 15.92
N GLN A 297 1.64 -16.00 15.91
CA GLN A 297 1.00 -14.97 15.08
C GLN A 297 0.20 -13.99 15.93
N LEU A 298 0.50 -12.70 15.81
CA LEU A 298 -0.27 -11.59 16.38
C LEU A 298 -1.01 -10.90 15.24
N ASP A 299 -2.33 -10.94 15.26
CA ASP A 299 -3.16 -10.34 14.20
C ASP A 299 -4.48 -9.79 14.76
N VAL A 300 -5.02 -8.75 14.15
CA VAL A 300 -6.34 -8.20 14.53
C VAL A 300 -7.49 -9.05 14.00
N ASP A 301 -7.25 -9.82 12.94
CA ASP A 301 -8.25 -10.64 12.24
C ASP A 301 -8.09 -12.12 12.59
N ALA A 302 -9.03 -12.64 13.40
CA ALA A 302 -9.05 -14.06 13.76
C ALA A 302 -9.13 -15.01 12.55
N ALA A 303 -9.66 -14.54 11.40
CA ALA A 303 -9.75 -15.35 10.19
C ALA A 303 -8.40 -15.58 9.51
N GLU A 304 -7.38 -14.79 9.81
CA GLU A 304 -6.02 -15.00 9.30
C GLU A 304 -5.23 -16.06 10.09
N ILE A 305 -5.66 -16.40 11.33
CA ILE A 305 -5.00 -17.41 12.16
C ILE A 305 -5.19 -18.80 11.55
N ASN A 306 -4.09 -19.53 11.35
CA ASN A 306 -4.07 -20.86 10.72
C ASN A 306 -4.59 -20.96 9.29
N LYS A 307 -4.76 -19.82 8.59
CA LYS A 307 -5.31 -19.80 7.24
C LYS A 307 -4.32 -20.35 6.20
N ASN A 308 -3.11 -19.84 6.16
CA ASN A 308 -2.09 -20.21 5.19
C ASN A 308 -0.97 -21.06 5.80
N ILE A 309 -0.59 -20.76 7.02
CA ILE A 309 0.43 -21.45 7.82
C ILE A 309 -0.19 -21.83 9.15
N ARG A 310 0.04 -23.07 9.61
CA ARG A 310 -0.36 -23.48 10.95
C ARG A 310 0.59 -22.83 11.96
N VAL A 311 0.01 -22.22 13.01
CA VAL A 311 0.77 -21.57 14.07
C VAL A 311 0.66 -22.35 15.39
N ASP A 312 1.67 -22.23 16.25
CA ASP A 312 1.71 -22.90 17.57
C ASP A 312 0.97 -22.09 18.64
N ALA A 313 0.97 -20.76 18.51
CA ALA A 313 0.21 -19.86 19.37
C ALA A 313 -0.20 -18.59 18.61
N SER A 314 -1.24 -17.93 19.11
CA SER A 314 -1.70 -16.67 18.50
C SER A 314 -2.28 -15.73 19.56
N LEU A 315 -2.18 -14.42 19.30
CA LEU A 315 -2.87 -13.39 20.08
C LEU A 315 -3.70 -12.55 19.11
N VAL A 316 -5.03 -12.61 19.24
CA VAL A 316 -5.96 -11.87 18.37
C VAL A 316 -6.28 -10.52 18.99
N GLY A 317 -5.92 -9.42 18.33
CA GLY A 317 -6.19 -8.07 18.82
C GLY A 317 -5.39 -6.98 18.11
N ASP A 318 -5.63 -5.73 18.55
CA ASP A 318 -4.83 -4.59 18.11
C ASP A 318 -3.35 -4.81 18.45
N LEU A 319 -2.48 -4.74 17.43
CA LEU A 319 -1.08 -5.12 17.61
C LEU A 319 -0.33 -4.19 18.57
N LYS A 320 -0.62 -2.87 18.56
CA LYS A 320 0.02 -1.93 19.48
C LYS A 320 -0.30 -2.28 20.92
N LYS A 321 -1.59 -2.49 21.25
CA LYS A 321 -2.03 -2.87 22.58
C LYS A 321 -1.45 -4.22 22.99
N THR A 322 -1.49 -5.21 22.08
CA THR A 322 -0.96 -6.55 22.33
C THR A 322 0.54 -6.53 22.62
N LEU A 323 1.34 -5.78 21.84
CA LEU A 323 2.78 -5.66 22.08
C LEU A 323 3.08 -4.90 23.37
N THR A 324 2.33 -3.84 23.70
CA THR A 324 2.49 -3.14 24.98
C THR A 324 2.31 -4.09 26.17
N GLU A 325 1.29 -4.95 26.13
CA GLU A 325 1.03 -5.92 27.19
C GLU A 325 2.07 -7.06 27.19
N LEU A 326 2.49 -7.54 26.02
CA LEU A 326 3.48 -8.61 25.89
C LEU A 326 4.88 -8.15 26.34
N ASN A 327 5.33 -6.96 25.89
CA ASN A 327 6.61 -6.39 26.29
C ASN A 327 6.73 -6.26 27.82
N ALA A 328 5.64 -5.85 28.48
CA ALA A 328 5.59 -5.77 29.94
C ALA A 328 5.72 -7.13 30.66
N CYS A 329 5.49 -8.25 29.96
CA CYS A 329 5.62 -9.60 30.50
C CYS A 329 6.99 -10.24 30.20
N LEU A 330 7.81 -9.61 29.34
CA LEU A 330 9.11 -10.15 28.93
C LEU A 330 10.26 -9.58 29.76
N SER A 331 11.28 -10.40 29.97
CA SER A 331 12.58 -9.95 30.45
C SER A 331 13.56 -9.88 29.27
N LYS A 332 14.54 -8.98 29.37
CA LYS A 332 15.58 -8.86 28.36
C LYS A 332 16.33 -10.17 28.18
N GLN A 333 16.50 -10.58 26.92
CA GLN A 333 17.21 -11.78 26.49
C GLN A 333 18.45 -11.39 25.69
N GLU A 334 19.37 -12.33 25.52
CA GLU A 334 20.58 -12.16 24.72
C GLU A 334 20.81 -13.43 23.89
N HIS A 335 21.02 -13.24 22.58
CA HIS A 335 21.27 -14.31 21.60
C HIS A 335 22.51 -14.01 20.75
N PRO A 336 23.71 -13.81 21.37
CA PRO A 336 24.88 -13.28 20.66
C PRO A 336 25.35 -14.17 19.51
N GLU A 337 25.31 -15.49 19.67
CA GLU A 337 25.71 -16.44 18.62
C GLU A 337 24.74 -16.38 17.42
N TRP A 338 23.43 -16.25 17.70
CA TRP A 338 22.43 -16.12 16.65
C TRP A 338 22.54 -14.79 15.91
N MET A 339 22.68 -13.69 16.62
CA MET A 339 22.88 -12.37 16.02
C MET A 339 24.16 -12.30 15.19
N ALA A 340 25.26 -12.89 15.68
CA ALA A 340 26.51 -12.98 14.94
C ALA A 340 26.33 -13.78 13.64
N HIS A 341 25.63 -14.91 13.67
CA HIS A 341 25.32 -15.70 12.47
C HIS A 341 24.51 -14.90 11.44
N ILE A 342 23.51 -14.14 11.89
CA ILE A 342 22.71 -13.27 11.00
C ILE A 342 23.60 -12.17 10.38
N MET A 343 24.52 -11.60 11.14
CA MET A 343 25.47 -10.61 10.61
C MET A 343 26.41 -11.23 9.57
N GLU A 344 26.89 -12.45 9.78
CA GLU A 344 27.66 -13.20 8.78
C GLU A 344 26.87 -13.41 7.48
N LEU A 345 25.57 -13.74 7.56
CA LEU A 345 24.70 -13.85 6.39
C LEU A 345 24.55 -12.51 5.66
N LYS A 346 24.41 -11.39 6.39
CA LYS A 346 24.33 -10.04 5.79
C LYS A 346 25.62 -9.70 5.02
N GLU A 347 26.77 -9.97 5.59
CA GLU A 347 28.06 -9.72 4.96
C GLU A 347 28.32 -10.63 3.74
N LYS A 348 27.91 -11.88 3.84
CA LYS A 348 28.08 -12.88 2.79
C LYS A 348 27.17 -12.65 1.58
N TYR A 349 25.95 -12.16 1.81
CA TYR A 349 24.90 -12.04 0.80
C TYR A 349 24.33 -10.62 0.68
N PRO A 350 25.18 -9.58 0.45
CA PRO A 350 24.66 -8.24 0.23
C PRO A 350 23.84 -8.17 -1.05
N LEU A 351 22.89 -7.26 -1.11
CA LEU A 351 22.22 -6.93 -2.37
C LEU A 351 23.23 -6.34 -3.36
N LYS A 352 23.20 -6.84 -4.59
CA LYS A 352 24.12 -6.44 -5.65
C LYS A 352 23.36 -6.08 -6.92
N TYR A 353 23.87 -5.14 -7.67
CA TYR A 353 23.41 -4.78 -9.01
C TYR A 353 24.61 -4.42 -9.89
N ASP A 354 24.39 -4.36 -11.20
CA ASP A 354 25.40 -3.87 -12.14
C ASP A 354 25.55 -2.35 -12.00
N ASP A 355 26.73 -1.93 -11.54
CA ASP A 355 27.04 -0.53 -11.29
C ASP A 355 27.71 0.18 -12.50
N GLU A 356 27.86 -0.48 -13.63
CA GLU A 356 28.45 0.15 -14.83
C GLU A 356 27.46 1.13 -15.48
N ASN A 357 26.19 0.74 -15.58
CA ASN A 357 25.13 1.49 -16.25
C ASN A 357 24.18 2.21 -15.28
N LEU A 358 23.40 3.18 -15.80
CA LEU A 358 22.26 3.72 -15.08
C LEU A 358 21.25 2.60 -14.85
N SER A 359 20.91 2.34 -13.58
CA SER A 359 20.01 1.28 -13.17
C SER A 359 19.02 1.77 -12.13
N CYS A 360 17.87 1.08 -11.97
CA CYS A 360 16.88 1.47 -10.96
C CYS A 360 17.42 1.35 -9.52
N PRO A 361 18.21 0.31 -9.13
CA PRO A 361 18.86 0.28 -7.82
C PRO A 361 19.67 1.55 -7.52
N TYR A 362 20.50 2.01 -8.44
CA TYR A 362 21.28 3.23 -8.29
C TYR A 362 20.36 4.47 -8.11
N ILE A 363 19.30 4.58 -8.92
CA ILE A 363 18.33 5.67 -8.81
C ILE A 363 17.68 5.67 -7.42
N MET A 364 17.31 4.51 -6.89
CA MET A 364 16.71 4.40 -5.55
C MET A 364 17.66 4.80 -4.43
N GLN A 365 18.94 4.44 -4.54
CA GLN A 365 19.97 4.86 -3.58
C GLN A 365 20.21 6.37 -3.62
N GLU A 366 20.19 6.98 -4.81
CA GLU A 366 20.31 8.43 -4.93
C GLU A 366 19.08 9.17 -4.38
N ILE A 367 17.87 8.63 -4.59
CA ILE A 367 16.65 9.17 -3.96
C ILE A 367 16.76 9.07 -2.43
N ASP A 368 17.20 7.94 -1.88
CA ASP A 368 17.41 7.76 -0.43
C ASP A 368 18.42 8.78 0.10
N ARG A 369 19.56 8.93 -0.58
CA ARG A 369 20.61 9.87 -0.20
C ARG A 369 20.14 11.32 -0.22
N VAL A 370 19.51 11.77 -1.31
CA VAL A 370 19.07 13.16 -1.48
C VAL A 370 17.94 13.51 -0.50
N THR A 371 17.03 12.57 -0.24
CA THR A 371 15.90 12.78 0.68
C THR A 371 16.20 12.34 2.12
N ASN A 372 17.38 11.81 2.39
CA ASN A 372 17.78 11.25 3.68
C ASN A 372 16.78 10.21 4.25
N GLY A 373 16.14 9.42 3.38
CA GLY A 373 15.11 8.44 3.77
C GLY A 373 13.79 9.04 4.25
N GLU A 374 13.56 10.35 4.06
CA GLU A 374 12.40 11.06 4.59
C GLU A 374 11.24 11.18 3.59
N ALA A 375 11.46 10.83 2.32
CA ALA A 375 10.41 10.90 1.30
C ALA A 375 9.35 9.82 1.48
N ILE A 376 8.13 10.13 1.07
CA ILE A 376 7.09 9.12 0.85
C ILE A 376 7.29 8.57 -0.57
N ILE A 377 7.56 7.29 -0.65
CA ILE A 377 7.73 6.57 -1.91
C ILE A 377 6.44 5.83 -2.23
N THR A 378 5.79 6.20 -3.31
CA THR A 378 4.74 5.37 -3.90
C THR A 378 5.30 4.57 -5.06
N THR A 379 4.76 3.40 -5.34
CA THR A 379 5.22 2.61 -6.47
C THR A 379 4.07 2.06 -7.28
N ASP A 380 4.27 1.95 -8.56
CA ASP A 380 3.54 1.02 -9.40
C ASP A 380 4.07 -0.41 -9.23
N VAL A 381 3.56 -1.37 -10.00
CA VAL A 381 3.85 -2.80 -9.82
C VAL A 381 4.74 -3.35 -10.93
N GLY A 382 5.89 -3.93 -10.53
CA GLY A 382 6.87 -4.51 -11.44
C GLY A 382 8.26 -4.56 -10.84
N GLN A 383 9.29 -4.60 -11.69
CA GLN A 383 10.70 -4.60 -11.24
C GLN A 383 11.04 -3.37 -10.39
N HIS A 384 10.58 -2.19 -10.81
CA HIS A 384 10.77 -0.92 -10.11
C HIS A 384 10.22 -0.94 -8.67
N GLN A 385 9.09 -1.63 -8.43
CA GLN A 385 8.53 -1.83 -7.10
C GLN A 385 9.49 -2.64 -6.20
N MET A 386 10.04 -3.72 -6.74
CA MET A 386 10.98 -4.56 -5.99
C MET A 386 12.28 -3.83 -5.71
N TRP A 387 12.84 -3.13 -6.70
CA TRP A 387 14.04 -2.32 -6.48
C TRP A 387 13.81 -1.18 -5.49
N ALA A 388 12.64 -0.52 -5.53
CA ALA A 388 12.28 0.48 -4.52
C ALA A 388 12.20 -0.14 -3.12
N ALA A 389 11.67 -1.36 -3.00
CA ALA A 389 11.60 -2.07 -1.72
C ALA A 389 12.97 -2.56 -1.22
N GLN A 390 13.94 -2.83 -2.11
CA GLN A 390 15.26 -3.38 -1.77
C GLN A 390 16.31 -2.31 -1.50
N TYR A 391 16.31 -1.18 -2.24
CA TYR A 391 17.42 -0.23 -2.31
C TYR A 391 17.13 1.15 -1.72
N TYR A 392 15.94 1.39 -1.17
CA TYR A 392 15.60 2.56 -0.38
C TYR A 392 15.42 2.16 1.09
N HIS A 393 16.02 2.90 2.03
CA HIS A 393 15.92 2.62 3.45
C HIS A 393 14.73 3.34 4.08
N TYR A 394 13.65 2.62 4.29
CA TYR A 394 12.46 3.13 4.97
C TYR A 394 12.69 3.15 6.48
N THR A 395 12.77 4.34 7.06
CA THR A 395 13.06 4.53 8.50
C THR A 395 11.83 4.87 9.32
N LYS A 396 10.71 5.18 8.65
CA LYS A 396 9.46 5.61 9.29
C LYS A 396 8.25 4.89 8.69
N PRO A 397 7.20 4.65 9.52
CA PRO A 397 5.96 4.10 9.01
C PRO A 397 5.25 5.05 8.04
N ARG A 398 4.42 4.49 7.16
CA ARG A 398 3.63 5.23 6.15
C ARG A 398 4.44 6.00 5.12
N THR A 399 5.68 5.56 4.86
CA THR A 399 6.57 6.15 3.84
C THR A 399 6.75 5.26 2.60
N PHE A 400 6.20 4.04 2.61
CA PHE A 400 6.13 3.16 1.44
C PHE A 400 4.67 2.81 1.14
N LEU A 401 4.16 3.23 -0.03
CA LEU A 401 2.80 3.01 -0.47
C LEU A 401 2.81 2.25 -1.79
N SER A 402 2.21 1.07 -1.83
CA SER A 402 2.23 0.22 -3.00
C SER A 402 1.04 -0.74 -3.00
N SER A 403 0.64 -1.23 -4.16
CA SER A 403 -0.34 -2.30 -4.28
C SER A 403 0.33 -3.66 -4.07
N GLY A 404 0.39 -4.13 -2.83
CA GLY A 404 1.07 -5.38 -2.48
C GLY A 404 0.23 -6.62 -2.66
N GLY A 405 -1.06 -6.56 -2.36
CA GLY A 405 -1.98 -7.70 -2.41
C GLY A 405 -2.56 -7.95 -3.80
N LEU A 406 -3.09 -6.93 -4.46
CA LEU A 406 -3.69 -7.04 -5.79
C LEU A 406 -2.66 -6.93 -6.92
N GLY A 407 -1.60 -6.15 -6.72
CA GLY A 407 -0.58 -5.94 -7.74
C GLY A 407 -1.04 -5.03 -8.88
N THR A 408 -1.68 -3.92 -8.55
CA THR A 408 -2.32 -3.00 -9.49
C THR A 408 -1.30 -2.13 -10.21
N MET A 409 -1.06 -2.40 -11.49
CA MET A 409 -0.36 -1.48 -12.38
C MET A 409 -1.22 -0.22 -12.61
N GLY A 410 -0.61 0.96 -12.60
CA GLY A 410 -1.30 2.26 -12.70
C GLY A 410 -1.72 2.87 -11.34
N TYR A 411 -1.45 2.20 -10.22
CA TYR A 411 -1.78 2.66 -8.87
C TYR A 411 -0.98 3.89 -8.43
N GLY A 412 0.33 3.89 -8.73
CA GLY A 412 1.31 4.72 -8.03
C GLY A 412 1.10 6.22 -8.17
N LEU A 413 0.76 6.73 -9.36
CA LEU A 413 0.61 8.17 -9.61
C LEU A 413 -0.59 8.76 -8.84
N GLY A 414 -1.77 8.11 -8.89
CA GLY A 414 -2.92 8.53 -8.11
C GLY A 414 -2.63 8.50 -6.62
N ALA A 415 -2.03 7.42 -6.12
CA ALA A 415 -1.64 7.28 -4.73
C ALA A 415 -0.64 8.37 -4.28
N CYS A 416 0.32 8.74 -5.15
CA CYS A 416 1.27 9.82 -4.89
C CYS A 416 0.57 11.18 -4.72
N ILE A 417 -0.40 11.48 -5.59
CA ILE A 417 -1.23 12.69 -5.50
C ILE A 417 -1.96 12.72 -4.16
N GLY A 418 -2.61 11.62 -3.77
CA GLY A 418 -3.31 11.51 -2.51
C GLY A 418 -2.39 11.64 -1.30
N ALA A 419 -1.22 10.99 -1.32
CA ALA A 419 -0.21 11.08 -0.28
C ALA A 419 0.32 12.51 -0.11
N GLN A 420 0.62 13.21 -1.22
CA GLN A 420 1.10 14.60 -1.17
C GLN A 420 0.06 15.56 -0.61
N ILE A 421 -1.22 15.36 -0.93
CA ILE A 421 -2.31 16.16 -0.35
C ILE A 421 -2.46 15.90 1.13
N GLY A 422 -2.34 14.64 1.56
CA GLY A 422 -2.43 14.25 2.96
C GLY A 422 -1.20 14.63 3.80
N GLN A 423 -0.05 14.78 3.18
CA GLN A 423 1.25 15.10 3.80
C GLN A 423 1.95 16.23 3.04
N PRO A 424 1.42 17.47 3.09
CA PRO A 424 1.88 18.57 2.24
C PRO A 424 3.33 18.98 2.48
N ASP A 425 3.87 18.72 3.67
CA ASP A 425 5.24 19.08 4.07
C ASP A 425 6.27 18.00 3.70
N LYS A 426 5.83 16.85 3.18
CA LYS A 426 6.71 15.76 2.76
C LYS A 426 6.97 15.80 1.26
N VAL A 427 8.12 15.28 0.86
CA VAL A 427 8.42 15.01 -0.56
C VAL A 427 7.78 13.66 -0.91
N CYS A 428 6.88 13.66 -1.89
CA CYS A 428 6.24 12.43 -2.39
C CYS A 428 6.75 12.10 -3.79
N ILE A 429 7.27 10.89 -3.95
CA ILE A 429 7.89 10.41 -5.19
C ILE A 429 7.22 9.12 -5.63
N ASN A 430 6.67 9.10 -6.84
CA ASN A 430 6.18 7.85 -7.44
C ASN A 430 7.25 7.20 -8.30
N ILE A 431 7.48 5.89 -8.11
CA ILE A 431 8.38 5.09 -8.92
C ILE A 431 7.54 4.16 -9.80
N ALA A 432 7.54 4.40 -11.09
CA ALA A 432 6.75 3.65 -12.07
C ALA A 432 7.60 3.13 -13.21
N GLY A 433 7.35 1.91 -13.68
CA GLY A 433 7.81 1.48 -14.99
C GLY A 433 7.05 2.18 -16.11
N ASP A 434 7.63 2.26 -17.29
CA ASP A 434 7.01 2.86 -18.48
C ASP A 434 5.67 2.18 -18.84
N GLY A 435 5.57 0.88 -18.69
CA GLY A 435 4.30 0.14 -18.90
C GLY A 435 3.20 0.50 -17.90
N CYS A 436 3.55 0.71 -16.63
CA CYS A 436 2.59 1.12 -15.59
C CYS A 436 2.16 2.57 -15.76
N PHE A 437 3.12 3.46 -15.99
CA PHE A 437 2.85 4.89 -16.14
C PHE A 437 1.85 5.18 -17.25
N ARG A 438 1.88 4.42 -18.35
CA ARG A 438 0.91 4.55 -19.47
C ARG A 438 -0.54 4.38 -19.04
N MET A 439 -0.81 3.60 -18.00
CA MET A 439 -2.18 3.26 -17.61
C MET A 439 -2.95 4.44 -17.00
N ASN A 440 -2.25 5.34 -16.27
CA ASN A 440 -2.86 6.46 -15.56
C ASN A 440 -2.09 7.77 -15.68
N MET A 441 -1.28 7.95 -16.73
CA MET A 441 -0.48 9.18 -16.97
C MET A 441 -1.32 10.45 -17.10
N ASN A 442 -2.61 10.32 -17.41
CA ASN A 442 -3.58 11.42 -17.45
C ASN A 442 -3.71 12.15 -16.10
N GLU A 443 -3.39 11.50 -14.97
CA GLU A 443 -3.44 12.14 -13.65
C GLU A 443 -2.31 13.17 -13.44
N LEU A 444 -1.33 13.27 -14.33
CA LEU A 444 -0.43 14.42 -14.36
C LEU A 444 -1.19 15.75 -14.57
N ALA A 445 -2.28 15.74 -15.34
CA ALA A 445 -3.16 16.89 -15.47
C ALA A 445 -3.84 17.28 -14.16
N THR A 446 -4.16 16.30 -13.31
CA THR A 446 -4.66 16.53 -11.95
C THR A 446 -3.61 17.20 -11.07
N ALA A 447 -2.38 16.67 -11.08
CA ALA A 447 -1.27 17.25 -10.33
C ALA A 447 -0.98 18.68 -10.79
N SER A 448 -0.96 18.92 -12.10
CA SER A 448 -0.74 20.25 -12.68
C SER A 448 -1.86 21.23 -12.32
N ARG A 449 -3.13 20.82 -12.43
CA ARG A 449 -4.30 21.66 -12.11
C ARG A 449 -4.23 22.27 -10.71
N TYR A 450 -3.80 21.50 -9.73
CA TYR A 450 -3.75 21.91 -8.32
C TYR A 450 -2.34 22.27 -7.84
N ASN A 451 -1.37 22.30 -8.75
CA ASN A 451 0.06 22.50 -8.45
C ASN A 451 0.55 21.60 -7.30
N ILE A 452 0.20 20.30 -7.37
CA ILE A 452 0.59 19.32 -6.36
C ILE A 452 2.05 18.90 -6.63
N PRO A 453 3.00 19.17 -5.73
CA PRO A 453 4.44 19.04 -5.99
C PRO A 453 4.93 17.58 -5.91
N ILE A 454 4.27 16.67 -6.62
CA ILE A 454 4.73 15.28 -6.76
C ILE A 454 5.91 15.18 -7.70
N ILE A 455 6.74 14.17 -7.49
CA ILE A 455 7.79 13.78 -8.41
C ILE A 455 7.45 12.40 -8.99
N GLN A 456 7.16 12.36 -10.29
CA GLN A 456 6.93 11.12 -11.03
C GLN A 456 8.24 10.65 -11.64
N VAL A 457 8.82 9.58 -11.12
CA VAL A 457 9.99 8.92 -11.72
C VAL A 457 9.50 7.78 -12.61
N VAL A 458 9.82 7.84 -13.89
CA VAL A 458 9.52 6.77 -14.86
C VAL A 458 10.81 6.00 -15.15
N ILE A 459 10.85 4.75 -14.72
CA ILE A 459 11.91 3.80 -15.04
C ILE A 459 11.60 3.21 -16.41
N ASN A 460 12.19 3.81 -17.44
CA ASN A 460 11.91 3.47 -18.83
C ASN A 460 12.95 2.50 -19.36
N ASN A 461 12.61 1.23 -19.44
CA ASN A 461 13.39 0.17 -20.07
C ASN A 461 12.76 -0.33 -21.39
N GLN A 462 11.66 0.28 -21.83
CA GLN A 462 10.92 -0.05 -23.05
C GLN A 462 10.39 -1.49 -23.08
N VAL A 463 10.15 -2.09 -21.92
CA VAL A 463 9.63 -3.45 -21.80
C VAL A 463 8.72 -3.59 -20.55
N LEU A 464 7.84 -4.58 -20.53
CA LEU A 464 7.19 -5.03 -19.32
C LEU A 464 8.19 -5.89 -18.51
N GLY A 465 9.08 -5.21 -17.78
CA GLY A 465 10.32 -5.78 -17.27
C GLY A 465 10.16 -7.03 -16.41
N MET A 466 9.20 -7.05 -15.45
CA MET A 466 8.97 -8.24 -14.62
C MET A 466 8.47 -9.43 -15.45
N VAL A 467 7.53 -9.20 -16.39
CA VAL A 467 7.03 -10.27 -17.26
C VAL A 467 8.14 -10.77 -18.19
N ARG A 468 8.93 -9.85 -18.76
CA ARG A 468 10.10 -10.18 -19.58
C ARG A 468 11.14 -11.00 -18.79
N GLN A 469 11.40 -10.68 -17.53
CA GLN A 469 12.29 -11.45 -16.66
C GLN A 469 11.80 -12.91 -16.53
N TRP A 470 10.51 -13.13 -16.31
CA TRP A 470 9.91 -14.47 -16.27
C TRP A 470 10.01 -15.19 -17.61
N GLN A 471 9.77 -14.49 -18.72
CA GLN A 471 9.93 -15.06 -20.07
C GLN A 471 11.41 -15.45 -20.33
N THR A 472 12.34 -14.67 -19.83
CA THR A 472 13.79 -14.97 -19.93
C THR A 472 14.15 -16.23 -19.16
N LEU A 473 13.70 -16.33 -17.90
CA LEU A 473 14.12 -17.40 -16.99
C LEU A 473 13.37 -18.71 -17.22
N PHE A 474 12.07 -18.65 -17.55
CA PHE A 474 11.19 -19.82 -17.52
C PHE A 474 10.50 -20.16 -18.84
N TYR A 475 10.51 -19.25 -19.83
CA TYR A 475 9.80 -19.42 -21.09
C TYR A 475 10.71 -19.39 -22.33
N GLY A 476 12.02 -19.71 -22.17
CA GLY A 476 12.96 -19.82 -23.28
C GLY A 476 13.12 -18.54 -24.11
N LYS A 477 13.03 -17.37 -23.46
CA LYS A 477 13.17 -16.03 -24.09
C LYS A 477 12.12 -15.74 -25.17
N ARG A 478 10.94 -16.35 -25.08
CA ARG A 478 9.82 -16.04 -25.99
C ARG A 478 9.08 -14.81 -25.50
N TYR A 479 9.52 -13.63 -25.93
CA TYR A 479 9.04 -12.31 -25.49
C TYR A 479 7.71 -11.93 -26.18
N SER A 480 6.61 -12.56 -25.78
CA SER A 480 5.30 -12.28 -26.33
C SER A 480 4.70 -11.03 -25.67
N GLN A 481 4.47 -9.98 -26.46
CA GLN A 481 3.79 -8.74 -26.09
C GLN A 481 4.41 -8.00 -24.87
N THR A 482 5.71 -8.12 -24.67
CA THR A 482 6.41 -7.47 -23.55
C THR A 482 7.40 -6.39 -23.98
N VAL A 483 7.51 -6.12 -25.27
CA VAL A 483 8.36 -5.07 -25.83
C VAL A 483 7.51 -3.85 -26.12
N LEU A 484 7.89 -2.69 -25.56
CA LEU A 484 7.19 -1.41 -25.64
C LEU A 484 7.95 -0.37 -26.49
N LYS A 485 8.78 -0.82 -27.43
CA LYS A 485 9.56 0.07 -28.33
C LYS A 485 8.63 0.76 -29.32
N ASP A 486 8.05 1.87 -28.93
CA ASP A 486 7.17 2.72 -29.73
C ASP A 486 7.66 4.18 -29.80
N LYS A 487 6.81 5.09 -30.24
CA LYS A 487 7.14 6.51 -30.43
C LYS A 487 6.70 7.41 -29.27
N VAL A 488 6.27 6.85 -28.13
CA VAL A 488 5.81 7.65 -26.98
C VAL A 488 7.01 8.33 -26.32
N ASP A 489 6.93 9.65 -26.18
CA ASP A 489 7.88 10.49 -25.48
C ASP A 489 7.22 11.00 -24.19
N PHE A 490 7.58 10.41 -23.06
CA PHE A 490 6.94 10.74 -21.77
C PHE A 490 7.25 12.15 -21.30
N CYS A 491 8.40 12.72 -21.65
CA CYS A 491 8.70 14.12 -21.35
C CYS A 491 7.71 15.05 -22.05
N LYS A 492 7.47 14.84 -23.36
CA LYS A 492 6.48 15.63 -24.10
C LYS A 492 5.05 15.42 -23.61
N VAL A 493 4.70 14.20 -23.18
CA VAL A 493 3.40 13.93 -22.57
C VAL A 493 3.25 14.72 -21.27
N ALA A 494 4.25 14.71 -20.40
CA ALA A 494 4.22 15.46 -19.16
C ALA A 494 4.12 16.97 -19.39
N GLU A 495 4.89 17.52 -20.32
CA GLU A 495 4.82 18.93 -20.72
C GLU A 495 3.44 19.28 -21.30
N GLY A 496 2.87 18.43 -22.15
CA GLY A 496 1.52 18.60 -22.70
C GLY A 496 0.41 18.55 -21.64
N LEU A 497 0.64 17.84 -20.50
CA LEU A 497 -0.25 17.79 -19.35
C LEU A 497 0.06 18.89 -18.30
N GLY A 498 1.00 19.81 -18.59
CA GLY A 498 1.30 20.97 -17.76
C GLY A 498 2.32 20.74 -16.66
N CYS A 499 3.12 19.67 -16.74
CA CYS A 499 4.18 19.36 -15.79
C CYS A 499 5.57 19.71 -16.35
N THR A 500 6.54 19.94 -15.47
CA THR A 500 7.95 19.99 -15.87
C THR A 500 8.47 18.59 -16.14
N ALA A 501 9.31 18.41 -17.18
CA ALA A 501 9.92 17.13 -17.48
C ALA A 501 11.45 17.20 -17.53
N ILE A 502 12.09 16.13 -17.07
CA ILE A 502 13.55 15.96 -17.06
C ILE A 502 13.86 14.55 -17.58
N ARG A 503 14.73 14.42 -18.57
CA ARG A 503 15.23 13.12 -19.03
C ARG A 503 16.62 12.87 -18.48
N VAL A 504 16.83 11.70 -17.90
CA VAL A 504 18.07 11.22 -17.29
C VAL A 504 18.54 9.99 -18.07
N THR A 505 19.78 10.03 -18.56
CA THR A 505 20.40 8.96 -19.34
C THR A 505 21.70 8.46 -18.73
N LYS A 506 22.23 9.18 -17.74
CA LYS A 506 23.49 8.89 -17.08
C LYS A 506 23.36 9.00 -15.56
N LYS A 507 24.20 8.28 -14.82
CA LYS A 507 24.19 8.25 -13.35
C LYS A 507 24.37 9.63 -12.72
N GLU A 508 25.31 10.42 -13.20
CA GLU A 508 25.63 11.74 -12.69
C GLU A 508 24.51 12.76 -12.84
N GLU A 509 23.50 12.48 -13.65
CA GLU A 509 22.34 13.34 -13.85
C GLU A 509 21.23 13.08 -12.82
N VAL A 510 21.25 11.92 -12.12
CA VAL A 510 20.16 11.48 -11.23
C VAL A 510 19.96 12.42 -10.05
N ALA A 511 21.00 12.63 -9.24
CA ALA A 511 20.91 13.50 -8.07
C ALA A 511 20.53 14.94 -8.43
N PRO A 512 21.17 15.59 -9.41
CA PRO A 512 20.76 16.93 -9.84
C PRO A 512 19.31 17.03 -10.31
N ALA A 513 18.79 15.98 -10.99
CA ALA A 513 17.40 15.94 -11.43
C ALA A 513 16.42 15.88 -10.23
N ILE A 514 16.72 15.05 -9.23
CA ILE A 514 15.90 14.92 -8.03
C ILE A 514 15.94 16.22 -7.21
N GLU A 515 17.12 16.79 -6.97
CA GLU A 515 17.30 18.05 -6.25
C GLU A 515 16.54 19.20 -6.92
N LYS A 516 16.63 19.29 -8.26
CA LYS A 516 15.89 20.26 -9.04
C LYS A 516 14.38 20.07 -8.94
N ALA A 517 13.90 18.82 -9.02
CA ALA A 517 12.48 18.51 -8.90
C ALA A 517 11.92 18.91 -7.52
N ILE A 518 12.64 18.63 -6.44
CA ILE A 518 12.27 19.03 -5.08
C ILE A 518 12.23 20.58 -4.96
N ALA A 519 13.22 21.26 -5.51
CA ALA A 519 13.33 22.73 -5.43
C ALA A 519 12.20 23.45 -6.19
N LEU A 520 11.68 22.87 -7.25
CA LEU A 520 10.61 23.46 -8.08
C LEU A 520 9.28 23.60 -7.36
N LYS A 521 8.99 22.76 -6.36
CA LYS A 521 7.71 22.74 -5.63
C LYS A 521 6.48 22.73 -6.57
N ALA A 522 6.58 22.01 -7.64
CA ALA A 522 5.59 21.83 -8.70
C ALA A 522 5.63 20.38 -9.19
N PRO A 523 4.62 19.88 -9.92
CA PRO A 523 4.65 18.52 -10.44
C PRO A 523 5.75 18.35 -11.49
N VAL A 524 6.61 17.36 -11.28
CA VAL A 524 7.75 17.06 -12.15
C VAL A 524 7.74 15.60 -12.56
N LEU A 525 7.99 15.34 -13.84
CA LEU A 525 8.31 14.00 -14.34
C LEU A 525 9.82 13.89 -14.57
N ILE A 526 10.44 12.82 -14.04
CA ILE A 526 11.82 12.44 -14.33
C ILE A 526 11.79 11.10 -15.08
N GLU A 527 12.15 11.10 -16.36
CA GLU A 527 12.26 9.89 -17.16
C GLU A 527 13.69 9.37 -17.13
N CYS A 528 13.90 8.19 -16.55
CA CYS A 528 15.20 7.55 -16.44
C CYS A 528 15.29 6.39 -17.44
N MET A 529 16.21 6.52 -18.42
CA MET A 529 16.43 5.50 -19.44
C MET A 529 17.39 4.43 -18.92
N ILE A 530 16.91 3.21 -18.71
CA ILE A 530 17.70 2.10 -18.21
C ILE A 530 17.76 0.93 -19.21
N PRO A 531 18.70 -0.02 -19.06
CA PRO A 531 18.77 -1.23 -19.89
C PRO A 531 17.50 -2.11 -19.78
N GLU A 532 17.15 -2.78 -20.90
CA GLU A 532 15.93 -3.61 -20.99
C GLU A 532 16.03 -4.96 -20.27
N ASP A 533 17.23 -5.45 -20.01
CA ASP A 533 17.48 -6.82 -19.50
C ASP A 533 17.92 -6.88 -18.03
N ASP A 534 17.87 -5.76 -17.32
CA ASP A 534 18.09 -5.73 -15.87
C ASP A 534 17.09 -6.64 -15.15
N LYS A 535 17.57 -7.36 -14.14
CA LYS A 535 16.78 -8.34 -13.39
C LYS A 535 16.74 -8.01 -11.92
N VAL A 536 15.59 -8.27 -11.31
CA VAL A 536 15.43 -8.21 -9.86
C VAL A 536 15.98 -9.49 -9.24
N PHE A 537 16.98 -9.34 -8.42
CA PHE A 537 17.57 -10.39 -7.58
C PHE A 537 17.72 -9.89 -6.14
N PRO A 538 17.74 -10.80 -5.14
CA PRO A 538 17.52 -12.25 -5.22
C PRO A 538 16.10 -12.62 -5.65
N MET A 539 15.90 -13.91 -5.99
CA MET A 539 14.60 -14.46 -6.38
C MET A 539 14.44 -15.88 -5.85
N VAL A 540 13.19 -16.21 -5.46
CA VAL A 540 12.76 -17.59 -5.18
C VAL A 540 11.88 -18.05 -6.32
N PRO A 541 12.09 -19.24 -6.93
CA PRO A 541 11.20 -19.79 -7.94
C PRO A 541 9.79 -19.96 -7.39
N ALA A 542 8.76 -19.78 -8.22
CA ALA A 542 7.38 -19.96 -7.80
C ALA A 542 7.14 -21.36 -7.21
N GLY A 543 6.61 -21.43 -5.99
CA GLY A 543 6.32 -22.69 -5.29
C GLY A 543 7.54 -23.40 -4.69
N ALA A 544 8.74 -22.84 -4.82
CA ALA A 544 9.94 -23.33 -4.14
C ALA A 544 9.99 -22.87 -2.67
N PRO A 545 10.71 -23.59 -1.80
CA PRO A 545 11.03 -23.10 -0.47
C PRO A 545 11.80 -21.76 -0.53
N ILE A 546 11.61 -20.89 0.46
CA ILE A 546 12.34 -19.60 0.50
C ILE A 546 13.86 -19.79 0.71
N SER A 547 14.28 -20.94 1.24
CA SER A 547 15.70 -21.32 1.35
C SER A 547 16.38 -21.57 -0.01
N GLU A 548 15.59 -21.81 -1.08
CA GLU A 548 16.12 -21.96 -2.44
C GLU A 548 16.25 -20.62 -3.18
N VAL A 549 16.42 -19.54 -2.42
CA VAL A 549 16.68 -18.20 -2.95
C VAL A 549 17.99 -18.15 -3.73
N PHE A 550 17.97 -17.62 -4.95
CA PHE A 550 19.14 -17.49 -5.82
C PHE A 550 19.33 -16.06 -6.32
N ASP A 551 20.52 -15.74 -6.76
CA ASP A 551 20.88 -14.47 -7.40
C ASP A 551 21.58 -14.66 -8.75
N GLY A 552 22.05 -13.56 -9.34
CA GLY A 552 22.76 -13.59 -10.62
C GLY A 552 24.07 -14.37 -10.59
N ASP A 553 24.76 -14.42 -9.45
CA ASP A 553 26.03 -15.16 -9.29
C ASP A 553 25.75 -16.68 -9.25
N ASP A 554 24.65 -17.11 -8.65
CA ASP A 554 24.25 -18.52 -8.63
C ASP A 554 23.88 -19.02 -10.04
N LEU A 555 23.21 -18.19 -10.85
CA LEU A 555 22.89 -18.54 -12.24
C LEU A 555 24.15 -18.70 -13.11
N LYS A 556 25.17 -17.85 -12.91
CA LYS A 556 26.45 -17.96 -13.63
C LYS A 556 27.23 -19.21 -13.28
N ARG A 557 27.06 -19.76 -12.08
CA ARG A 557 27.73 -21.02 -11.65
C ARG A 557 27.05 -22.27 -12.22
N GLN A 558 25.79 -22.18 -12.64
CA GLN A 558 25.00 -23.29 -13.20
C GLN A 558 25.07 -23.34 -14.73
N SER A 559 25.51 -22.26 -15.39
CA SER A 559 25.72 -22.17 -16.85
C SER A 559 27.17 -22.55 -17.24
#